data_9ae3d2c4e6ac431499cdf0d4bc1efabb
#
_entry.id   9ae3d2c4e6ac431499cdf0d4bc1efabb
#
_cell.length_a   1.000
_cell.length_b   1.000
_cell.length_c   1.000
_cell.angle_alpha   90.00
_cell.angle_beta   90.00
_cell.angle_gamma   90.00
#
_symmetry.space_group_name_H-M   'P 1'
#
loop_
_entity.id
_entity.type
_entity.pdbx_description
1 polymer ?
#
loop_
_entity_poly.entity_id
_entity_poly.type
_entity_poly.pdbx_seq_one_letter_code
_entity_poly.pdbx_strand_id
1 'polypeptide(L)'
;LEGWGKQSVANLRYSINQKKTISFEKFIYALGIRHIGLENAKIITKNLKSLKNFIALSKKNNFDNLINIDGIGETQINSIKNFFKNSTNLHVLENLEKVLIVKNAENQKSDGIFSNKTFMFTGKLSSMSRSEAKSLIEQNSGSIVSNVTKKLDYLIVGEKPTNRKIDAAKSLKVKIIDQSSWLKMLK
;
A
#
# COMPACT_ATOMS: atom_id res chain seq x y z
N LEU A 1 -29.32 13.78 4.24
CA LEU A 1 -28.98 13.35 2.88
C LEU A 1 -30.07 12.42 2.38
N GLU A 2 -30.55 12.63 1.15
CA GLU A 2 -31.56 11.79 0.52
C GLU A 2 -31.05 10.34 0.45
N GLY A 3 -31.89 9.36 0.79
CA GLY A 3 -31.50 7.95 0.87
C GLY A 3 -30.79 7.51 2.15
N TRP A 4 -30.51 8.44 3.11
CA TRP A 4 -29.86 8.10 4.38
C TRP A 4 -30.85 8.02 5.55
N GLY A 5 -31.23 6.80 5.93
CA GLY A 5 -32.03 6.56 7.12
C GLY A 5 -31.23 6.55 8.42
N LYS A 6 -31.93 6.56 9.57
CA LYS A 6 -31.31 6.53 10.90
C LYS A 6 -30.30 5.38 11.08
N GLN A 7 -30.61 4.20 10.54
CA GLN A 7 -29.77 3.02 10.61
C GLN A 7 -28.45 3.21 9.82
N SER A 8 -28.53 3.80 8.61
CA SER A 8 -27.33 4.07 7.80
C SER A 8 -26.39 5.05 8.50
N VAL A 9 -26.92 6.10 9.12
CA VAL A 9 -26.16 7.06 9.92
C VAL A 9 -25.53 6.40 11.15
N ALA A 10 -26.27 5.56 11.86
CA ALA A 10 -25.74 4.83 13.03
C ALA A 10 -24.61 3.89 12.63
N ASN A 11 -24.78 3.12 11.56
CA ASN A 11 -23.75 2.21 11.03
C ASN A 11 -22.49 2.96 10.59
N LEU A 12 -22.65 4.11 9.92
CA LEU A 12 -21.52 4.94 9.51
C LEU A 12 -20.75 5.47 10.72
N ARG A 13 -21.46 6.04 11.72
CA ARG A 13 -20.84 6.52 12.97
C ARG A 13 -20.10 5.42 13.70
N TYR A 14 -20.72 4.25 13.82
CA TYR A 14 -20.08 3.08 14.43
C TYR A 14 -18.79 2.71 13.68
N SER A 15 -18.85 2.59 12.36
CA SER A 15 -17.69 2.24 11.53
C SER A 15 -16.55 3.27 11.64
N ILE A 16 -16.87 4.56 11.68
CA ILE A 16 -15.89 5.63 11.89
C ILE A 16 -15.24 5.50 13.27
N ASN A 17 -16.03 5.29 14.33
CA ASN A 17 -15.51 5.17 15.69
C ASN A 17 -14.61 3.95 15.89
N GLN A 18 -14.87 2.86 15.16
CA GLN A 18 -14.03 1.64 15.19
C GLN A 18 -12.71 1.82 14.43
N LYS A 19 -12.60 2.79 13.54
CA LYS A 19 -11.45 2.98 12.63
C LYS A 19 -10.58 4.19 13.01
N LYS A 20 -10.41 4.45 14.30
CA LYS A 20 -9.56 5.55 14.78
C LYS A 20 -8.05 5.33 14.55
N THR A 21 -7.65 4.10 14.31
CA THR A 21 -6.26 3.76 13.98
C THR A 21 -6.14 3.42 12.50
N ILE A 22 -5.23 4.09 11.80
CA ILE A 22 -4.99 3.92 10.37
C ILE A 22 -3.49 3.81 10.09
N SER A 23 -3.09 3.01 9.12
CA SER A 23 -1.71 2.97 8.66
C SER A 23 -1.38 4.21 7.82
N PHE A 24 -0.12 4.64 7.83
CA PHE A 24 0.28 5.89 7.20
C PHE A 24 0.03 5.92 5.69
N GLU A 25 0.24 4.81 4.97
CA GLU A 25 -0.06 4.74 3.54
C GLU A 25 -1.55 4.87 3.23
N LYS A 26 -2.42 4.27 4.06
CA LYS A 26 -3.87 4.42 3.91
C LYS A 26 -4.32 5.83 4.24
N PHE A 27 -3.69 6.47 5.22
CA PHE A 27 -3.94 7.86 5.56
C PHE A 27 -3.61 8.79 4.37
N ILE A 28 -2.40 8.68 3.81
CA ILE A 28 -1.99 9.48 2.63
C ILE A 28 -2.93 9.25 1.45
N TYR A 29 -3.29 7.99 1.19
CA TYR A 29 -4.23 7.66 0.11
C TYR A 29 -5.62 8.29 0.34
N ALA A 30 -6.13 8.24 1.59
CA ALA A 30 -7.44 8.77 1.96
C ALA A 30 -7.52 10.31 1.90
N LEU A 31 -6.40 11.02 1.92
CA LEU A 31 -6.37 12.48 1.71
C LEU A 31 -6.82 12.88 0.30
N GLY A 32 -6.89 11.96 -0.65
CA GLY A 32 -7.35 12.23 -2.01
C GLY A 32 -6.47 13.19 -2.82
N ILE A 33 -5.17 13.24 -2.50
CA ILE A 33 -4.22 14.08 -3.23
C ILE A 33 -4.17 13.61 -4.69
N ARG A 34 -4.41 14.53 -5.63
CA ARG A 34 -4.43 14.20 -7.06
C ARG A 34 -3.13 13.51 -7.47
N HIS A 35 -3.21 12.51 -8.32
CA HIS A 35 -2.09 11.68 -8.79
C HIS A 35 -1.37 10.84 -7.72
N ILE A 36 -1.85 10.85 -6.48
CA ILE A 36 -1.33 9.99 -5.41
C ILE A 36 -2.30 8.83 -5.18
N GLY A 37 -2.09 7.74 -5.91
CA GLY A 37 -2.77 6.46 -5.69
C GLY A 37 -2.13 5.68 -4.53
N LEU A 38 -2.70 4.51 -4.21
CA LEU A 38 -2.22 3.69 -3.10
C LEU A 38 -0.74 3.29 -3.24
N GLU A 39 -0.26 2.98 -4.44
CA GLU A 39 1.14 2.60 -4.65
C GLU A 39 2.08 3.80 -4.43
N ASN A 40 1.73 5.00 -4.92
CA ASN A 40 2.50 6.21 -4.64
C ASN A 40 2.49 6.55 -3.15
N ALA A 41 1.34 6.37 -2.47
CA ALA A 41 1.25 6.55 -1.02
C ALA A 41 2.21 5.60 -0.27
N LYS A 42 2.32 4.33 -0.66
CA LYS A 42 3.29 3.38 -0.09
C LYS A 42 4.74 3.83 -0.29
N ILE A 43 5.09 4.28 -1.52
CA ILE A 43 6.42 4.76 -1.82
C ILE A 43 6.77 5.98 -0.96
N ILE A 44 5.86 6.96 -0.88
CA ILE A 44 6.02 8.17 -0.07
C ILE A 44 6.20 7.81 1.41
N THR A 45 5.34 6.96 1.95
CA THR A 45 5.37 6.60 3.37
C THR A 45 6.59 5.77 3.74
N LYS A 46 7.07 4.91 2.84
CA LYS A 46 8.34 4.17 3.01
C LYS A 46 9.54 5.11 3.15
N ASN A 47 9.52 6.24 2.47
CA ASN A 47 10.61 7.21 2.52
C ASN A 47 10.45 8.19 3.70
N LEU A 48 9.27 8.74 3.91
CA LEU A 48 9.01 9.73 4.97
C LEU A 48 8.87 9.11 6.36
N LYS A 49 8.52 7.82 6.47
CA LYS A 49 8.39 7.03 7.70
C LYS A 49 7.25 7.43 8.64
N SER A 50 6.89 8.70 8.74
CA SER A 50 5.89 9.18 9.69
C SER A 50 5.05 10.33 9.15
N LEU A 51 3.83 10.49 9.68
CA LEU A 51 2.95 11.63 9.40
C LEU A 51 3.65 12.95 9.77
N LYS A 52 4.39 12.99 10.88
CA LYS A 52 5.16 14.17 11.30
C LYS A 52 6.12 14.65 10.21
N ASN A 53 6.84 13.73 9.56
CA ASN A 53 7.75 14.06 8.47
C ASN A 53 7.01 14.54 7.22
N PHE A 54 5.82 13.97 6.92
CA PHE A 54 4.99 14.42 5.83
C PHE A 54 4.50 15.87 6.04
N ILE A 55 4.01 16.18 7.23
CA ILE A 55 3.58 17.55 7.58
C ILE A 55 4.77 18.52 7.59
N ALA A 56 5.95 18.05 8.00
CA ALA A 56 7.16 18.88 8.00
C ALA A 56 7.57 19.35 6.58
N LEU A 57 7.14 18.65 5.51
CA LEU A 57 7.38 19.10 4.13
C LEU A 57 6.78 20.49 3.90
N SER A 58 5.57 20.74 4.41
CA SER A 58 4.91 22.04 4.25
C SER A 58 5.60 23.16 5.06
N LYS A 59 5.95 22.86 6.32
CA LYS A 59 6.56 23.84 7.24
C LYS A 59 7.94 24.30 6.78
N LYS A 60 8.72 23.40 6.19
CA LYS A 60 10.08 23.67 5.71
C LYS A 60 10.14 24.06 4.24
N ASN A 61 9.01 24.03 3.53
CA ASN A 61 8.91 24.14 2.07
C ASN A 61 9.94 23.23 1.35
N ASN A 62 10.28 22.10 1.99
CA ASN A 62 11.33 21.21 1.54
C ASN A 62 10.73 19.97 0.88
N PHE A 63 10.38 20.12 -0.39
CA PHE A 63 9.86 19.01 -1.22
C PHE A 63 10.98 18.32 -2.01
N ASP A 64 12.22 18.80 -1.91
CA ASP A 64 13.35 18.28 -2.69
C ASP A 64 13.68 16.83 -2.31
N ASN A 65 13.41 16.46 -1.04
CA ASN A 65 13.53 15.08 -0.60
C ASN A 65 12.60 14.08 -1.34
N LEU A 66 11.55 14.58 -1.99
CA LEU A 66 10.63 13.75 -2.78
C LEU A 66 11.14 13.54 -4.21
N ILE A 67 12.01 14.45 -4.74
CA ILE A 67 12.50 14.40 -6.12
C ILE A 67 13.37 13.16 -6.35
N ASN A 68 14.10 12.74 -5.33
CA ASN A 68 15.02 11.60 -5.41
C ASN A 68 14.35 10.26 -5.10
N ILE A 69 13.02 10.23 -4.91
CA ILE A 69 12.28 9.00 -4.63
C ILE A 69 11.91 8.34 -5.96
N ASP A 70 12.50 7.18 -6.23
CA ASP A 70 12.13 6.37 -7.39
C ASP A 70 10.63 6.03 -7.38
N GLY A 71 9.95 6.26 -8.51
CA GLY A 71 8.50 6.11 -8.64
C GLY A 71 7.66 7.35 -8.25
N ILE A 72 8.28 8.45 -7.81
CA ILE A 72 7.61 9.74 -7.56
C ILE A 72 8.15 10.77 -8.55
N GLY A 73 7.31 11.14 -9.52
CA GLY A 73 7.67 12.14 -10.52
C GLY A 73 7.22 13.56 -10.15
N GLU A 74 7.58 14.50 -11.03
CA GLU A 74 7.27 15.93 -10.84
C GLU A 74 5.76 16.20 -10.67
N THR A 75 4.91 15.47 -11.40
CA THR A 75 3.45 15.60 -11.31
C THR A 75 2.94 15.30 -9.91
N GLN A 76 3.43 14.24 -9.28
CA GLN A 76 3.08 13.87 -7.91
C GLN A 76 3.59 14.90 -6.89
N ILE A 77 4.81 15.37 -7.07
CA ILE A 77 5.42 16.41 -6.21
C ILE A 77 4.62 17.70 -6.29
N ASN A 78 4.25 18.14 -7.48
CA ASN A 78 3.43 19.33 -7.67
C ASN A 78 2.04 19.17 -7.06
N SER A 79 1.46 17.98 -7.14
CA SER A 79 0.17 17.69 -6.49
C SER A 79 0.26 17.78 -4.97
N ILE A 80 1.33 17.29 -4.36
CA ILE A 80 1.59 17.40 -2.92
C ILE A 80 1.83 18.88 -2.54
N LYS A 81 2.63 19.61 -3.30
CA LYS A 81 2.84 21.06 -3.08
C LYS A 81 1.52 21.83 -3.12
N ASN A 82 0.67 21.56 -4.11
CA ASN A 82 -0.63 22.22 -4.24
C ASN A 82 -1.59 21.84 -3.10
N PHE A 83 -1.57 20.59 -2.65
CA PHE A 83 -2.33 20.16 -1.49
C PHE A 83 -1.97 20.97 -0.24
N PHE A 84 -0.68 21.17 0.03
CA PHE A 84 -0.20 21.91 1.18
C PHE A 84 -0.35 23.45 1.04
N LYS A 85 -0.48 24.00 -0.18
CA LYS A 85 -0.78 25.42 -0.38
C LYS A 85 -2.22 25.80 0.00
N ASN A 86 -3.12 24.83 0.08
CA ASN A 86 -4.51 25.07 0.41
C ASN A 86 -4.69 25.05 1.94
N SER A 87 -5.06 26.19 2.52
CA SER A 87 -5.27 26.35 3.97
C SER A 87 -6.36 25.42 4.52
N THR A 88 -7.41 25.13 3.73
CA THR A 88 -8.47 24.19 4.11
C THR A 88 -7.90 22.80 4.32
N ASN A 89 -7.00 22.35 3.43
CA ASN A 89 -6.35 21.03 3.56
C ASN A 89 -5.46 20.96 4.81
N LEU A 90 -4.74 22.03 5.13
CA LEU A 90 -3.94 22.11 6.35
C LEU A 90 -4.81 22.00 7.60
N HIS A 91 -5.93 22.72 7.63
CA HIS A 91 -6.88 22.65 8.74
C HIS A 91 -7.50 21.25 8.89
N VAL A 92 -7.82 20.59 7.78
CA VAL A 92 -8.29 19.20 7.79
C VAL A 92 -7.23 18.27 8.36
N LEU A 93 -5.96 18.41 7.95
CA LEU A 93 -4.85 17.61 8.48
C LEU A 93 -4.71 17.79 10.00
N GLU A 94 -4.71 19.01 10.49
CA GLU A 94 -4.61 19.31 11.92
C GLU A 94 -5.76 18.70 12.73
N ASN A 95 -6.97 18.72 12.18
CA ASN A 95 -8.13 18.09 12.83
C ASN A 95 -8.04 16.55 12.80
N LEU A 96 -7.56 15.97 11.70
CA LEU A 96 -7.36 14.52 11.60
C LEU A 96 -6.27 14.04 12.57
N GLU A 97 -5.20 14.79 12.79
CA GLU A 97 -4.16 14.46 13.77
C GLU A 97 -4.71 14.38 15.21
N LYS A 98 -5.75 15.17 15.54
CA LYS A 98 -6.37 15.15 16.87
C LYS A 98 -7.25 13.93 17.11
N VAL A 99 -7.83 13.35 16.06
CA VAL A 99 -8.86 12.29 16.17
C VAL A 99 -8.39 10.92 15.71
N LEU A 100 -7.30 10.84 14.92
CA LEU A 100 -6.77 9.60 14.37
C LEU A 100 -5.40 9.26 14.94
N ILE A 101 -5.19 7.98 15.18
CA ILE A 101 -3.87 7.41 15.47
C ILE A 101 -3.30 6.90 14.15
N VAL A 102 -2.39 7.67 13.54
CA VAL A 102 -1.71 7.26 12.32
C VAL A 102 -0.47 6.46 12.70
N LYS A 103 -0.48 5.15 12.42
CA LYS A 103 0.69 4.30 12.64
C LYS A 103 1.78 4.67 11.65
N ASN A 104 2.97 4.93 12.14
CA ASN A 104 4.15 5.14 11.30
C ASN A 104 4.33 3.97 10.31
N ALA A 105 4.97 4.25 9.17
CA ALA A 105 5.37 3.17 8.29
C ALA A 105 6.31 2.24 9.07
N GLU A 106 5.89 1.02 9.27
CA GLU A 106 6.78 0.02 9.85
C GLU A 106 7.99 -0.08 8.92
N ASN A 107 9.18 0.00 9.47
CA ASN A 107 10.35 -0.44 8.74
C ASN A 107 10.06 -1.90 8.38
N GLN A 108 9.87 -2.18 7.09
CA GLN A 108 9.89 -3.57 6.64
C GLN A 108 11.16 -4.13 7.28
N LYS A 109 10.98 -5.12 8.16
CA LYS A 109 12.13 -5.81 8.73
C LYS A 109 12.99 -6.21 7.55
N SER A 110 14.21 -5.72 7.44
CA SER A 110 15.14 -6.09 6.37
C SER A 110 15.40 -7.61 6.34
N ASP A 111 14.96 -8.31 7.37
CA ASP A 111 15.21 -9.72 7.67
C ASP A 111 13.94 -10.58 7.64
N GLY A 112 12.89 -10.15 6.96
CA GLY A 112 11.72 -11.02 6.72
C GLY A 112 12.12 -12.23 5.86
N ILE A 113 11.45 -13.37 6.09
CA ILE A 113 11.72 -14.63 5.37
C ILE A 113 11.64 -14.53 3.85
N PHE A 114 10.99 -13.47 3.34
CA PHE A 114 10.86 -13.17 1.91
C PHE A 114 11.71 -11.98 1.46
N SER A 115 12.71 -11.60 2.26
CA SER A 115 13.63 -10.51 1.91
C SER A 115 14.27 -10.77 0.54
N ASN A 116 14.27 -9.74 -0.32
CA ASN A 116 14.78 -9.80 -1.69
C ASN A 116 14.09 -10.84 -2.60
N LYS A 117 12.89 -11.34 -2.22
CA LYS A 117 12.10 -12.24 -3.05
C LYS A 117 10.92 -11.51 -3.68
N THR A 118 10.64 -11.87 -4.93
CA THR A 118 9.53 -11.35 -5.72
C THR A 118 8.50 -12.42 -5.98
N PHE A 119 7.23 -12.04 -5.82
CA PHE A 119 6.10 -12.97 -5.92
C PHE A 119 5.06 -12.45 -6.91
N MET A 120 4.35 -13.37 -7.53
CA MET A 120 3.19 -13.08 -8.35
C MET A 120 2.10 -14.12 -8.08
N PHE A 121 0.84 -13.70 -8.11
CA PHE A 121 -0.30 -14.61 -7.99
C PHE A 121 -1.00 -14.80 -9.33
N THR A 122 -1.43 -16.04 -9.60
CA THR A 122 -2.35 -16.38 -10.70
C THR A 122 -3.44 -17.32 -10.21
N GLY A 123 -4.68 -17.13 -10.67
CA GLY A 123 -5.83 -17.86 -10.17
C GLY A 123 -6.41 -17.28 -8.88
N LYS A 124 -7.48 -17.90 -8.35
CA LYS A 124 -8.16 -17.52 -7.11
C LYS A 124 -7.50 -18.21 -5.93
N LEU A 125 -7.20 -17.46 -4.87
CA LEU A 125 -6.73 -18.04 -3.61
C LEU A 125 -7.93 -18.56 -2.82
N SER A 126 -7.81 -19.75 -2.22
CA SER A 126 -8.91 -20.45 -1.55
C SER A 126 -9.12 -19.97 -0.10
N SER A 127 -8.04 -19.61 0.61
CA SER A 127 -8.09 -19.33 2.05
C SER A 127 -8.04 -17.85 2.40
N MET A 128 -7.78 -16.97 1.45
CA MET A 128 -7.66 -15.53 1.69
C MET A 128 -7.84 -14.72 0.40
N SER A 129 -8.10 -13.41 0.55
CA SER A 129 -8.13 -12.48 -0.56
C SER A 129 -6.71 -12.21 -1.11
N ARG A 130 -6.63 -11.73 -2.36
CA ARG A 130 -5.34 -11.29 -2.93
C ARG A 130 -4.72 -10.12 -2.15
N SER A 131 -5.55 -9.27 -1.57
CA SER A 131 -5.10 -8.14 -0.76
C SER A 131 -4.43 -8.61 0.53
N GLU A 132 -5.01 -9.59 1.21
CA GLU A 132 -4.42 -10.23 2.39
C GLU A 132 -3.12 -10.94 2.07
N ALA A 133 -3.11 -11.73 0.99
CA ALA A 133 -1.91 -12.44 0.53
C ALA A 133 -0.76 -11.48 0.18
N LYS A 134 -1.08 -10.35 -0.50
CA LYS A 134 -0.11 -9.29 -0.79
C LYS A 134 0.45 -8.71 0.51
N SER A 135 -0.41 -8.39 1.48
CA SER A 135 0.01 -7.86 2.77
C SER A 135 0.93 -8.81 3.52
N LEU A 136 0.64 -10.13 3.49
CA LEU A 136 1.50 -11.15 4.14
C LEU A 136 2.90 -11.20 3.53
N ILE A 137 3.02 -11.13 2.20
CA ILE A 137 4.33 -11.11 1.53
C ILE A 137 5.08 -9.83 1.90
N GLU A 138 4.42 -8.67 1.84
CA GLU A 138 5.02 -7.37 2.15
C GLU A 138 5.44 -7.27 3.62
N GLN A 139 4.65 -7.81 4.56
CA GLN A 139 5.00 -7.89 5.99
C GLN A 139 6.23 -8.75 6.26
N ASN A 140 6.49 -9.73 5.38
CA ASN A 140 7.67 -10.60 5.44
C ASN A 140 8.81 -10.13 4.50
N SER A 141 8.82 -8.84 4.14
CA SER A 141 9.87 -8.19 3.34
C SER A 141 9.96 -8.67 1.88
N GLY A 142 8.95 -9.37 1.36
CA GLY A 142 8.82 -9.74 -0.04
C GLY A 142 8.19 -8.63 -0.87
N SER A 143 8.31 -8.71 -2.18
CA SER A 143 7.73 -7.77 -3.14
C SER A 143 6.75 -8.48 -4.08
N ILE A 144 5.66 -7.79 -4.44
CA ILE A 144 4.69 -8.30 -5.42
C ILE A 144 4.93 -7.61 -6.76
N VAL A 145 4.95 -8.40 -7.84
CA VAL A 145 5.03 -7.92 -9.21
C VAL A 145 3.78 -8.29 -10.01
N SER A 146 3.48 -7.53 -11.05
CA SER A 146 2.30 -7.73 -11.91
C SER A 146 2.57 -8.57 -13.15
N ASN A 147 3.83 -8.70 -13.55
CA ASN A 147 4.23 -9.39 -14.78
C ASN A 147 5.22 -10.52 -14.50
N VAL A 148 5.17 -11.57 -15.34
CA VAL A 148 6.15 -12.65 -15.30
C VAL A 148 7.40 -12.19 -16.04
N THR A 149 8.49 -12.02 -15.32
CA THR A 149 9.79 -11.59 -15.84
C THR A 149 10.90 -12.49 -15.27
N LYS A 150 12.13 -12.37 -15.80
CA LYS A 150 13.30 -13.10 -15.26
C LYS A 150 13.63 -12.74 -13.80
N LYS A 151 13.09 -11.62 -13.29
CA LYS A 151 13.26 -11.17 -11.90
C LYS A 151 12.21 -11.73 -10.94
N LEU A 152 11.23 -12.51 -11.45
CA LEU A 152 10.22 -13.15 -10.62
C LEU A 152 10.79 -14.43 -9.99
N ASP A 153 10.81 -14.49 -8.65
CA ASP A 153 11.27 -15.68 -7.93
C ASP A 153 10.17 -16.76 -7.85
N TYR A 154 8.94 -16.36 -7.51
CA TYR A 154 7.84 -17.29 -7.26
C TYR A 154 6.55 -16.89 -7.96
N LEU A 155 5.97 -17.81 -8.73
CA LEU A 155 4.59 -17.73 -9.20
C LEU A 155 3.71 -18.60 -8.30
N ILE A 156 2.84 -17.97 -7.51
CA ILE A 156 1.89 -18.66 -6.63
C ILE A 156 0.62 -18.93 -7.42
N VAL A 157 0.25 -20.21 -7.50
CA VAL A 157 -0.88 -20.70 -8.30
C VAL A 157 -2.03 -21.06 -7.38
N GLY A 158 -3.18 -20.40 -7.58
CA GLY A 158 -4.47 -20.73 -6.98
C GLY A 158 -5.38 -21.51 -7.94
N GLU A 159 -6.68 -21.50 -7.64
CA GLU A 159 -7.70 -22.14 -8.48
C GLU A 159 -7.89 -21.40 -9.81
N LYS A 160 -8.16 -22.17 -10.89
CA LYS A 160 -8.38 -21.63 -12.25
C LYS A 160 -7.31 -20.60 -12.67
N PRO A 161 -6.04 -20.98 -12.67
CA PRO A 161 -4.96 -20.07 -13.03
C PRO A 161 -4.97 -19.77 -14.54
N THR A 162 -4.33 -18.66 -14.92
CA THR A 162 -4.17 -18.30 -16.33
C THR A 162 -2.99 -19.08 -16.92
N ASN A 163 -3.25 -19.98 -17.88
CA ASN A 163 -2.23 -20.82 -18.53
C ASN A 163 -1.07 -20.00 -19.11
N ARG A 164 -1.36 -18.86 -19.77
CA ARG A 164 -0.35 -17.95 -20.31
C ARG A 164 0.71 -17.55 -19.28
N LYS A 165 0.29 -17.33 -18.02
CA LYS A 165 1.23 -16.96 -16.93
C LYS A 165 2.07 -18.14 -16.48
N ILE A 166 1.49 -19.33 -16.44
CA ILE A 166 2.18 -20.57 -16.10
C ILE A 166 3.23 -20.88 -17.16
N ASP A 167 2.86 -20.80 -18.45
CA ASP A 167 3.76 -21.10 -19.56
C ASP A 167 4.92 -20.08 -19.63
N ALA A 168 4.62 -18.80 -19.42
CA ALA A 168 5.65 -17.77 -19.31
C ALA A 168 6.61 -18.02 -18.13
N ALA A 169 6.10 -18.43 -16.97
CA ALA A 169 6.92 -18.77 -15.81
C ALA A 169 7.81 -19.99 -16.06
N LYS A 170 7.27 -21.03 -16.70
CA LYS A 170 8.05 -22.22 -17.12
C LYS A 170 9.17 -21.85 -18.08
N SER A 171 8.87 -21.05 -19.12
CA SER A 171 9.85 -20.60 -20.12
C SER A 171 11.00 -19.79 -19.49
N LEU A 172 10.70 -19.03 -18.45
CA LEU A 172 11.68 -18.20 -17.72
C LEU A 172 12.31 -18.93 -16.51
N LYS A 173 11.99 -20.21 -16.30
CA LYS A 173 12.46 -21.05 -15.17
C LYS A 173 12.10 -20.44 -13.80
N VAL A 174 10.99 -19.70 -13.72
CA VAL A 174 10.46 -19.16 -12.46
C VAL A 174 9.91 -20.31 -11.61
N LYS A 175 10.13 -20.27 -10.31
CA LYS A 175 9.61 -21.29 -9.39
C LYS A 175 8.10 -21.17 -9.24
N ILE A 176 7.38 -22.21 -9.66
CA ILE A 176 5.91 -22.27 -9.55
C ILE A 176 5.56 -23.09 -8.31
N ILE A 177 4.75 -22.51 -7.43
CA ILE A 177 4.29 -23.15 -6.19
C ILE A 177 2.78 -22.95 -6.02
N ASP A 178 2.12 -23.88 -5.34
CA ASP A 178 0.74 -23.73 -4.95
C ASP A 178 0.59 -22.86 -3.67
N GLN A 179 -0.64 -22.48 -3.35
CA GLN A 179 -0.93 -21.67 -2.17
C GLN A 179 -0.51 -22.37 -0.88
N SER A 180 -0.68 -23.67 -0.76
CA SER A 180 -0.35 -24.41 0.47
C SER A 180 1.15 -24.46 0.71
N SER A 181 1.94 -24.68 -0.33
CA SER A 181 3.40 -24.63 -0.29
C SER A 181 3.91 -23.23 0.08
N TRP A 182 3.31 -22.18 -0.47
CA TRP A 182 3.64 -20.81 -0.09
C TRP A 182 3.33 -20.53 1.39
N LEU A 183 2.15 -20.96 1.88
CA LEU A 183 1.78 -20.76 3.29
C LEU A 183 2.69 -21.51 4.27
N LYS A 184 3.24 -22.67 3.86
CA LYS A 184 4.26 -23.39 4.66
C LYS A 184 5.57 -22.61 4.78
N MET A 185 5.88 -21.74 3.82
CA MET A 185 7.08 -20.89 3.90
C MET A 185 6.92 -19.75 4.93
N LEU A 186 5.69 -19.48 5.40
CA LEU A 186 5.39 -18.46 6.42
C LEU A 186 5.52 -18.99 7.86
N LYS A 187 5.66 -20.29 8.02
CA LYS A 187 5.85 -20.97 9.31
C LYS A 187 7.32 -21.24 9.58
#